data_1fb9dbe6df9ecbe3b8172e511d0e2558
#
_entry.id   1fb9dbe6df9ecbe3b8172e511d0e2558
#
_cell.length_a   1.000
_cell.length_b   1.000
_cell.length_c   1.000
_cell.angle_alpha   90.00
_cell.angle_beta   90.00
_cell.angle_gamma   90.00
#
_symmetry.space_group_name_H-M   'P 1'
#
loop_
_entity.id
_entity.type
_entity.pdbx_description
1 polymer ?
#
loop_
_entity_poly.entity_id
_entity_poly.type
_entity_poly.pdbx_seq_one_letter_code
_entity_poly.pdbx_strand_id
1 'polypeptide(L)'
;MEAPLLLPVSTAASCSSSSGITVDDDTTTTVLSPTPTRSSPSGRSILARYLVVLLVASVSLFAHREASKGFRIDVVGAGTQGSGVAARRFDLLFVSNGRAERLLHRASRAVEDALFPDPSFPRRRVTRVTVRMMDGGNLTAADATVDANAAGEYVISLSPRLLSGAGTEKPVDAVAAAVRRAVARMWLWDARGAAPARVTESMVEYLASASAADLEALPSSEEADGTSNTRCISPRFLKHLERRGAGFVARLNRAMRDRWSDAAVDAALGAPARPVCAAYLAASVQPPVVGATSVADGSTVAAV
;
A
#
# COMPACT_ATOMS: atom_id res chain seq x y z
N MET A 1 32.37 28.53 -9.51
CA MET A 1 32.31 27.24 -10.22
C MET A 1 30.86 27.01 -10.60
N GLU A 2 30.56 27.29 -11.86
CA GLU A 2 29.21 27.29 -12.42
C GLU A 2 28.75 25.87 -12.73
N ALA A 3 27.49 25.55 -12.35
CA ALA A 3 26.83 24.32 -12.71
C ALA A 3 26.05 24.48 -14.03
N PRO A 4 26.12 23.55 -14.97
CA PRO A 4 25.38 23.66 -16.23
C PRO A 4 23.92 23.30 -16.07
N LEU A 5 23.05 24.22 -16.48
CA LEU A 5 21.62 24.04 -16.66
C LEU A 5 21.34 23.15 -17.87
N LEU A 6 20.81 21.97 -17.65
CA LEU A 6 20.27 21.12 -18.72
C LEU A 6 18.79 21.45 -18.92
N LEU A 7 18.47 22.04 -20.06
CA LEU A 7 17.11 22.29 -20.55
C LEU A 7 16.47 20.99 -21.07
N PRO A 8 15.16 20.78 -20.86
CA PRO A 8 14.47 19.64 -21.45
C PRO A 8 14.20 19.90 -22.94
N VAL A 9 14.65 18.97 -23.77
CA VAL A 9 14.34 18.94 -25.21
C VAL A 9 12.92 18.43 -25.40
N SER A 10 12.01 19.33 -25.76
CA SER A 10 10.66 18.98 -26.23
C SER A 10 10.73 18.59 -27.71
N THR A 11 10.57 17.32 -28.01
CA THR A 11 10.42 16.83 -29.38
C THR A 11 8.94 16.91 -29.78
N ALA A 12 8.56 18.02 -30.40
CA ALA A 12 7.27 18.15 -31.06
C ALA A 12 7.37 17.51 -32.45
N ALA A 13 6.66 16.42 -32.67
CA ALA A 13 6.48 15.83 -33.99
C ALA A 13 5.43 16.64 -34.75
N SER A 14 5.89 17.50 -35.66
CA SER A 14 5.03 18.24 -36.60
C SER A 14 4.67 17.35 -37.78
N CYS A 15 3.42 16.95 -37.90
CA CYS A 15 2.87 16.42 -39.13
C CYS A 15 2.56 17.59 -40.09
N SER A 16 3.42 17.83 -41.05
CA SER A 16 3.18 18.79 -42.12
C SER A 16 2.40 18.16 -43.25
N SER A 17 1.16 18.52 -43.39
CA SER A 17 0.37 18.27 -44.60
C SER A 17 0.65 19.44 -45.57
N SER A 18 1.43 19.25 -46.59
CA SER A 18 1.61 20.21 -47.68
C SER A 18 0.61 19.93 -48.79
N SER A 19 -0.41 20.80 -48.90
CA SER A 19 -1.23 20.91 -50.12
C SER A 19 -0.56 21.91 -51.02
N GLY A 20 0.13 21.44 -52.07
CA GLY A 20 0.60 22.27 -53.15
C GLY A 20 -0.43 22.31 -54.26
N ILE A 21 -0.99 23.48 -54.52
CA ILE A 21 -1.74 23.82 -55.74
C ILE A 21 -0.74 24.44 -56.70
N THR A 22 -0.51 23.81 -57.86
CA THR A 22 0.04 24.45 -59.05
C THR A 22 -0.93 24.25 -60.20
N VAL A 23 -1.39 25.35 -60.73
CA VAL A 23 -2.12 25.48 -62.00
C VAL A 23 -1.07 25.60 -63.07
N ASP A 24 -1.17 24.79 -64.14
CA ASP A 24 -0.88 25.16 -65.53
C ASP A 24 -1.22 23.98 -66.45
N ASP A 25 -2.18 24.29 -67.29
CA ASP A 25 -2.28 24.39 -68.76
C ASP A 25 -2.07 23.15 -69.59
N ASP A 26 -3.15 22.83 -70.32
CA ASP A 26 -3.28 22.25 -71.68
C ASP A 26 -2.35 21.11 -72.10
N THR A 27 -2.94 19.87 -72.19
CA THR A 27 -2.88 19.06 -73.42
C THR A 27 -3.82 17.86 -73.29
N THR A 28 -4.75 17.77 -74.20
CA THR A 28 -5.72 16.69 -74.46
C THR A 28 -5.04 15.34 -74.67
N THR A 29 -5.16 14.41 -73.71
CA THR A 29 -4.91 13.01 -73.99
C THR A 29 -5.92 12.17 -73.21
N THR A 30 -6.78 11.49 -73.93
CA THR A 30 -7.77 10.53 -73.45
C THR A 30 -7.08 9.35 -72.76
N VAL A 31 -6.97 9.36 -71.44
CA VAL A 31 -6.49 8.22 -70.67
C VAL A 31 -7.66 7.63 -69.90
N LEU A 32 -7.99 6.40 -70.26
CA LEU A 32 -8.93 5.53 -69.58
C LEU A 32 -8.56 5.44 -68.10
N SER A 33 -9.38 6.07 -67.25
CA SER A 33 -9.25 5.93 -65.78
C SER A 33 -9.47 4.48 -65.36
N PRO A 34 -8.51 3.81 -64.71
CA PRO A 34 -8.79 2.55 -64.03
C PRO A 34 -9.66 2.87 -62.82
N THR A 35 -10.90 2.45 -62.84
CA THR A 35 -11.78 2.40 -61.65
C THR A 35 -11.05 1.71 -60.52
N PRO A 36 -10.89 2.29 -59.34
CA PRO A 36 -10.33 1.61 -58.19
C PRO A 36 -11.36 0.57 -57.78
N THR A 37 -11.09 -0.66 -58.10
CA THR A 37 -11.80 -1.85 -57.56
C THR A 37 -11.63 -1.82 -56.05
N ARG A 38 -12.68 -1.35 -55.37
CA ARG A 38 -12.82 -1.35 -53.93
C ARG A 38 -12.93 -2.82 -53.51
N SER A 39 -11.75 -3.44 -53.30
CA SER A 39 -11.69 -4.80 -52.75
C SER A 39 -12.27 -4.75 -51.33
N SER A 40 -13.43 -5.37 -51.15
CA SER A 40 -14.04 -5.51 -49.84
C SER A 40 -13.04 -6.23 -48.92
N PRO A 41 -12.77 -5.69 -47.70
CA PRO A 41 -11.81 -6.29 -46.80
C PRO A 41 -12.32 -7.68 -46.43
N SER A 42 -11.55 -8.73 -46.76
CA SER A 42 -11.88 -10.11 -46.39
C SER A 42 -12.01 -10.19 -44.88
N GLY A 43 -12.97 -10.94 -44.32
CA GLY A 43 -13.20 -11.06 -42.88
C GLY A 43 -11.93 -11.44 -42.10
N ARG A 44 -10.96 -12.10 -42.75
CA ARG A 44 -9.63 -12.39 -42.19
C ARG A 44 -8.80 -11.16 -41.95
N SER A 45 -8.90 -10.14 -42.80
CA SER A 45 -8.19 -8.86 -42.62
C SER A 45 -8.77 -8.05 -41.45
N ILE A 46 -10.08 -8.12 -41.25
CA ILE A 46 -10.75 -7.46 -40.13
C ILE A 46 -10.36 -8.13 -38.80
N LEU A 47 -10.41 -9.46 -38.73
CA LEU A 47 -9.97 -10.24 -37.57
C LEU A 47 -8.49 -9.97 -37.20
N ALA A 48 -7.61 -9.93 -38.20
CA ALA A 48 -6.19 -9.64 -37.97
C ALA A 48 -5.99 -8.25 -37.34
N ARG A 49 -6.74 -7.22 -37.81
CA ARG A 49 -6.69 -5.87 -37.24
C ARG A 49 -7.17 -5.84 -35.78
N TYR A 50 -8.26 -6.55 -35.45
CA TYR A 50 -8.74 -6.65 -34.07
C TYR A 50 -7.73 -7.34 -33.17
N LEU A 51 -7.10 -8.43 -33.62
CA LEU A 51 -6.05 -9.13 -32.87
C LEU A 51 -4.84 -8.23 -32.59
N VAL A 52 -4.41 -7.45 -33.58
CA VAL A 52 -3.32 -6.47 -33.40
C VAL A 52 -3.70 -5.40 -32.39
N VAL A 53 -4.92 -4.83 -32.45
CA VAL A 53 -5.40 -3.82 -31.49
C VAL A 53 -5.47 -4.42 -30.08
N LEU A 54 -5.99 -5.62 -29.91
CA LEU A 54 -6.04 -6.30 -28.61
C LEU A 54 -4.65 -6.59 -28.06
N LEU A 55 -3.70 -7.01 -28.92
CA LEU A 55 -2.33 -7.24 -28.51
C LEU A 55 -1.66 -5.94 -28.06
N VAL A 56 -1.80 -4.86 -28.83
CA VAL A 56 -1.25 -3.53 -28.45
C VAL A 56 -1.89 -3.04 -27.15
N ALA A 57 -3.20 -3.16 -27.00
CA ALA A 57 -3.89 -2.79 -25.76
C ALA A 57 -3.40 -3.61 -24.56
N SER A 58 -3.20 -4.92 -24.74
CA SER A 58 -2.69 -5.81 -23.70
C SER A 58 -1.26 -5.44 -23.30
N VAL A 59 -0.39 -5.19 -24.28
CA VAL A 59 1.01 -4.75 -24.02
C VAL A 59 1.03 -3.39 -23.35
N SER A 60 0.18 -2.44 -23.78
CA SER A 60 0.09 -1.10 -23.16
C SER A 60 -0.39 -1.18 -21.72
N LEU A 61 -1.41 -1.99 -21.44
CA LEU A 61 -1.89 -2.25 -20.08
C LEU A 61 -0.81 -2.90 -19.21
N PHE A 62 -0.08 -3.86 -19.75
CA PHE A 62 1.02 -4.50 -19.05
C PHE A 62 2.16 -3.50 -18.76
N ALA A 63 2.57 -2.72 -19.74
CA ALA A 63 3.61 -1.70 -19.58
C ALA A 63 3.18 -0.62 -18.59
N HIS A 64 1.91 -0.17 -18.63
CA HIS A 64 1.37 0.78 -17.67
C HIS A 64 1.36 0.21 -16.24
N ARG A 65 0.95 -1.05 -16.11
CA ARG A 65 0.97 -1.76 -14.81
C ARG A 65 2.38 -1.93 -14.28
N GLU A 66 3.36 -2.22 -15.15
CA GLU A 66 4.77 -2.33 -14.77
C GLU A 66 5.35 -0.98 -14.35
N ALA A 67 5.10 0.07 -15.12
CA ALA A 67 5.52 1.44 -14.78
C ALA A 67 4.90 1.95 -13.47
N SER A 68 3.71 1.49 -13.11
CA SER A 68 3.03 1.88 -11.87
C SER A 68 3.56 1.19 -10.61
N LYS A 69 4.48 0.23 -10.72
CA LYS A 69 5.06 -0.49 -9.57
C LYS A 69 5.94 0.40 -8.67
N GLY A 70 6.37 1.56 -9.14
CA GLY A 70 7.06 2.61 -8.38
C GLY A 70 8.45 2.25 -7.84
N PHE A 71 8.71 1.02 -7.45
CA PHE A 71 9.99 0.51 -6.94
C PHE A 71 10.23 -0.94 -7.36
N ARG A 72 11.50 -1.33 -7.38
CA ARG A 72 11.91 -2.70 -7.74
C ARG A 72 11.78 -3.62 -6.53
N ILE A 73 11.23 -4.82 -6.76
CA ILE A 73 11.15 -5.88 -5.76
C ILE A 73 12.07 -7.01 -6.17
N ASP A 74 12.94 -7.40 -5.25
CA ASP A 74 13.81 -8.57 -5.38
C ASP A 74 13.46 -9.55 -4.24
N VAL A 75 13.03 -10.76 -4.59
CA VAL A 75 12.75 -11.81 -3.61
C VAL A 75 13.87 -12.83 -3.66
N VAL A 76 14.58 -12.98 -2.55
CA VAL A 76 15.72 -13.89 -2.45
C VAL A 76 15.24 -15.24 -1.93
N GLY A 77 15.34 -16.24 -2.80
CA GLY A 77 14.98 -17.63 -2.47
C GLY A 77 16.09 -18.41 -1.77
N ALA A 78 15.78 -19.63 -1.37
CA ALA A 78 16.66 -20.53 -0.63
C ALA A 78 17.95 -20.90 -1.37
N GLY A 79 17.95 -20.83 -2.71
CA GLY A 79 19.10 -21.20 -3.54
C GLY A 79 20.33 -20.31 -3.38
N THR A 80 20.18 -19.13 -2.78
CA THR A 80 21.24 -18.12 -2.67
C THR A 80 21.77 -17.96 -1.23
N GLN A 81 21.03 -18.34 -0.19
CA GLN A 81 21.39 -18.03 1.20
C GLN A 81 20.94 -19.06 2.24
N GLY A 82 21.03 -20.33 2.01
CA GLY A 82 20.84 -21.27 3.10
C GLY A 82 19.91 -22.44 2.80
N SER A 83 20.31 -23.62 3.28
CA SER A 83 19.64 -24.90 3.05
C SER A 83 18.54 -25.23 4.08
N GLY A 84 18.08 -24.25 4.86
CA GLY A 84 17.10 -24.47 5.92
C GLY A 84 15.71 -24.89 5.40
N VAL A 85 15.00 -25.73 6.18
CA VAL A 85 13.64 -26.18 5.83
C VAL A 85 12.67 -24.99 5.64
N ALA A 86 12.79 -23.96 6.48
CA ALA A 86 11.98 -22.74 6.40
C ALA A 86 12.22 -21.99 5.08
N ALA A 87 13.47 -21.86 4.65
CA ALA A 87 13.82 -21.19 3.40
C ALA A 87 13.24 -21.93 2.18
N ARG A 88 13.31 -23.27 2.15
CA ARG A 88 12.68 -24.07 1.09
C ARG A 88 11.15 -23.94 1.09
N ARG A 89 10.51 -23.91 2.26
CA ARG A 89 9.06 -23.66 2.37
C ARG A 89 8.69 -22.27 1.85
N PHE A 90 9.50 -21.25 2.16
CA PHE A 90 9.31 -19.91 1.64
C PHE A 90 9.38 -19.88 0.12
N ASP A 91 10.37 -20.54 -0.45
CA ASP A 91 10.54 -20.67 -1.90
C ASP A 91 9.30 -21.27 -2.56
N LEU A 92 8.82 -22.39 -2.05
CA LEU A 92 7.65 -23.09 -2.60
C LEU A 92 6.35 -22.29 -2.44
N LEU A 93 6.15 -21.64 -1.30
CA LEU A 93 4.87 -21.00 -0.97
C LEU A 93 4.77 -19.56 -1.48
N PHE A 94 5.90 -18.87 -1.67
CA PHE A 94 5.91 -17.44 -1.92
C PHE A 94 6.74 -17.01 -3.13
N VAL A 95 7.90 -17.64 -3.39
CA VAL A 95 8.79 -17.23 -4.48
C VAL A 95 8.34 -17.85 -5.80
N SER A 96 8.22 -19.16 -5.87
CA SER A 96 7.94 -19.91 -7.09
C SER A 96 6.65 -19.48 -7.82
N ASN A 97 5.66 -19.03 -7.06
CA ASN A 97 4.36 -18.58 -7.58
C ASN A 97 4.21 -17.05 -7.63
N GLY A 98 5.27 -16.28 -7.33
CA GLY A 98 5.26 -14.81 -7.28
C GLY A 98 4.33 -14.22 -6.23
N ARG A 99 3.96 -15.00 -5.20
CA ARG A 99 3.04 -14.55 -4.13
C ARG A 99 3.65 -13.45 -3.27
N ALA A 100 4.96 -13.57 -2.97
CA ALA A 100 5.68 -12.57 -2.18
C ALA A 100 5.62 -11.19 -2.83
N GLU A 101 5.90 -11.11 -4.12
CA GLU A 101 5.85 -9.86 -4.88
C GLU A 101 4.44 -9.26 -4.90
N ARG A 102 3.41 -10.08 -5.20
CA ARG A 102 2.02 -9.60 -5.20
C ARG A 102 1.56 -9.12 -3.82
N LEU A 103 1.97 -9.81 -2.75
CA LEU A 103 1.67 -9.42 -1.38
C LEU A 103 2.31 -8.09 -1.04
N LEU A 104 3.61 -7.93 -1.35
CA LEU A 104 4.36 -6.71 -1.09
C LEU A 104 3.75 -5.50 -1.81
N HIS A 105 3.44 -5.65 -3.11
CA HIS A 105 2.79 -4.59 -3.88
C HIS A 105 1.42 -4.21 -3.33
N ARG A 106 0.61 -5.19 -2.95
CA ARG A 106 -0.72 -4.92 -2.38
C ARG A 106 -0.60 -4.20 -1.03
N ALA A 107 0.29 -4.68 -0.16
CA ALA A 107 0.54 -4.06 1.14
C ALA A 107 1.08 -2.63 0.97
N SER A 108 2.04 -2.41 0.06
CA SER A 108 2.61 -1.10 -0.20
C SER A 108 1.56 -0.09 -0.66
N ARG A 109 0.73 -0.46 -1.63
CA ARG A 109 -0.35 0.42 -2.11
C ARG A 109 -1.32 0.78 -0.98
N ALA A 110 -1.77 -0.21 -0.21
CA ALA A 110 -2.70 0.06 0.89
C ALA A 110 -2.11 1.03 1.93
N VAL A 111 -0.83 0.88 2.26
CA VAL A 111 -0.13 1.78 3.18
C VAL A 111 0.11 3.15 2.56
N GLU A 112 0.51 3.21 1.29
CA GLU A 112 0.70 4.47 0.58
C GLU A 112 -0.60 5.27 0.47
N ASP A 113 -1.71 4.63 0.12
CA ASP A 113 -3.02 5.27 0.03
C ASP A 113 -3.47 5.81 1.41
N ALA A 114 -3.16 5.10 2.49
CA ALA A 114 -3.48 5.54 3.85
C ALA A 114 -2.59 6.69 4.35
N LEU A 115 -1.28 6.67 4.02
CA LEU A 115 -0.32 7.65 4.53
C LEU A 115 -0.17 8.89 3.64
N PHE A 116 -0.44 8.76 2.33
CA PHE A 116 -0.21 9.81 1.34
C PHE A 116 -1.44 10.01 0.44
N PRO A 117 -2.60 10.34 1.02
CA PRO A 117 -3.84 10.51 0.26
C PRO A 117 -3.78 11.67 -0.74
N ASP A 118 -2.87 12.60 -0.55
CA ASP A 118 -2.68 13.79 -1.38
C ASP A 118 -1.23 13.85 -1.89
N PRO A 119 -0.97 14.26 -3.15
CA PRO A 119 0.37 14.45 -3.70
C PRO A 119 1.25 15.43 -2.92
N SER A 120 0.65 16.35 -2.16
CA SER A 120 1.38 17.32 -1.31
C SER A 120 2.05 16.68 -0.09
N PHE A 121 1.65 15.44 0.28
CA PHE A 121 2.28 14.73 1.37
C PHE A 121 3.67 14.24 0.95
N PRO A 122 4.70 14.54 1.75
CA PRO A 122 6.06 14.12 1.44
C PRO A 122 6.19 12.60 1.55
N ARG A 123 6.54 11.95 0.44
CA ARG A 123 6.73 10.51 0.38
C ARG A 123 8.15 10.10 0.72
N ARG A 124 8.33 8.98 1.36
CA ARG A 124 9.64 8.33 1.47
C ARG A 124 10.11 7.87 0.09
N ARG A 125 11.39 8.04 -0.20
CA ARG A 125 11.97 7.52 -1.43
C ARG A 125 12.26 6.03 -1.24
N VAL A 126 11.52 5.19 -1.93
CA VAL A 126 11.76 3.75 -2.01
C VAL A 126 12.15 3.43 -3.44
N THR A 127 13.35 2.88 -3.65
CA THR A 127 13.88 2.52 -4.97
C THR A 127 13.89 1.03 -5.18
N ARG A 128 14.22 0.28 -4.12
CA ARG A 128 14.29 -1.18 -4.15
C ARG A 128 13.89 -1.77 -2.81
N VAL A 129 13.18 -2.90 -2.85
CA VAL A 129 12.84 -3.68 -1.67
C VAL A 129 13.28 -5.13 -1.89
N THR A 130 14.15 -5.61 -1.03
CA THR A 130 14.62 -7.01 -1.04
C THR A 130 13.93 -7.77 0.10
N VAL A 131 13.26 -8.86 -0.23
CA VAL A 131 12.63 -9.75 0.77
C VAL A 131 13.44 -11.04 0.85
N ARG A 132 13.84 -11.43 2.07
CA ARG A 132 14.61 -12.65 2.32
C ARG A 132 14.20 -13.33 3.62
N MET A 133 14.51 -14.61 3.74
CA MET A 133 14.47 -15.30 5.04
C MET A 133 15.74 -15.00 5.84
N MET A 134 15.61 -14.81 7.15
CA MET A 134 16.77 -14.71 8.05
C MET A 134 17.44 -16.08 8.18
N ASP A 135 18.76 -16.08 8.27
CA ASP A 135 19.53 -17.27 8.63
C ASP A 135 19.28 -17.61 10.10
N GLY A 136 19.16 -18.91 10.40
CA GLY A 136 18.72 -19.42 11.71
C GLY A 136 19.58 -19.04 12.93
N GLY A 137 20.71 -18.35 12.73
CA GLY A 137 21.60 -17.95 13.81
C GLY A 137 21.21 -16.65 14.53
N ASN A 138 20.35 -15.81 13.93
CA ASN A 138 20.01 -14.49 14.46
C ASN A 138 18.49 -14.40 14.71
N LEU A 139 17.99 -15.26 15.61
CA LEU A 139 16.58 -15.29 16.00
C LEU A 139 16.27 -14.09 16.92
N THR A 140 16.00 -12.94 16.34
CA THR A 140 15.33 -11.88 17.06
C THR A 140 13.89 -12.30 17.39
N ALA A 141 13.32 -11.79 18.48
CA ALA A 141 11.93 -12.06 18.84
C ALA A 141 10.93 -11.54 17.77
N ALA A 142 11.39 -10.66 16.89
CA ALA A 142 10.56 -10.06 15.86
C ALA A 142 10.31 -11.03 14.68
N ASP A 143 9.06 -11.03 14.18
CA ASP A 143 8.65 -11.80 13.01
C ASP A 143 9.33 -11.33 11.72
N ALA A 144 9.62 -10.03 11.62
CA ALA A 144 10.33 -9.41 10.52
C ALA A 144 11.13 -8.19 10.97
N THR A 145 12.30 -8.00 10.36
CA THR A 145 13.10 -6.77 10.50
C THR A 145 13.13 -6.02 9.18
N VAL A 146 13.30 -4.70 9.27
CA VAL A 146 13.41 -3.81 8.11
C VAL A 146 14.67 -2.99 8.26
N ASP A 147 15.63 -3.22 7.37
CA ASP A 147 16.86 -2.48 7.30
C ASP A 147 16.81 -1.53 6.09
N ALA A 148 17.20 -0.28 6.28
CA ALA A 148 17.22 0.74 5.23
C ALA A 148 18.64 1.22 4.99
N ASN A 149 18.99 1.43 3.72
CA ASN A 149 20.21 2.13 3.36
C ASN A 149 19.94 3.56 2.86
N ALA A 150 21.00 4.35 2.73
CA ALA A 150 20.90 5.75 2.33
C ALA A 150 20.34 5.97 0.90
N ALA A 151 20.36 4.96 0.05
CA ALA A 151 19.90 5.04 -1.34
C ALA A 151 18.39 4.82 -1.49
N GLY A 152 17.66 4.58 -0.40
CA GLY A 152 16.25 4.22 -0.42
C GLY A 152 16.00 2.76 -0.79
N GLU A 153 16.97 1.90 -0.53
CA GLU A 153 16.84 0.46 -0.64
C GLU A 153 16.52 -0.11 0.74
N TYR A 154 15.58 -1.04 0.76
CA TYR A 154 15.10 -1.68 1.98
C TYR A 154 15.29 -3.18 1.90
N VAL A 155 15.68 -3.79 3.01
CA VAL A 155 15.78 -5.25 3.16
C VAL A 155 14.80 -5.68 4.23
N ILE A 156 13.81 -6.47 3.83
CA ILE A 156 12.85 -7.11 4.74
C ILE A 156 13.34 -8.53 5.00
N SER A 157 13.77 -8.79 6.22
CA SER A 157 14.24 -10.10 6.65
C SER A 157 13.18 -10.78 7.53
N LEU A 158 12.64 -11.92 7.05
CA LEU A 158 11.56 -12.65 7.69
C LEU A 158 12.10 -13.74 8.62
N SER A 159 11.50 -13.91 9.79
CA SER A 159 11.88 -14.95 10.74
C SER A 159 11.51 -16.34 10.23
N PRO A 160 12.41 -17.33 10.30
CA PRO A 160 12.12 -18.73 9.97
C PRO A 160 10.97 -19.34 10.80
N ARG A 161 10.71 -18.79 11.99
CA ARG A 161 9.63 -19.25 12.89
C ARG A 161 8.25 -19.16 12.23
N LEU A 162 8.03 -18.19 11.35
CA LEU A 162 6.78 -18.02 10.61
C LEU A 162 6.39 -19.25 9.77
N LEU A 163 7.40 -20.05 9.37
CA LEU A 163 7.22 -21.22 8.51
C LEU A 163 7.45 -22.55 9.24
N SER A 164 7.89 -22.52 10.50
CA SER A 164 8.14 -23.73 11.29
C SER A 164 6.87 -24.41 11.82
N GLY A 165 5.73 -23.76 11.75
CA GLY A 165 4.44 -24.37 12.12
C GLY A 165 4.20 -24.50 13.63
N ALA A 166 4.98 -23.82 14.46
CA ALA A 166 4.84 -23.85 15.92
C ALA A 166 3.66 -23.02 16.46
N GLY A 167 2.92 -22.31 15.58
CA GLY A 167 1.80 -21.47 15.94
C GLY A 167 0.45 -22.02 15.45
N THR A 168 -0.65 -21.47 15.98
CA THR A 168 -2.03 -21.79 15.61
C THR A 168 -2.43 -21.23 14.26
N GLU A 169 -1.70 -20.22 13.73
CA GLU A 169 -1.97 -19.59 12.44
C GLU A 169 -1.42 -20.41 11.28
N LYS A 170 -2.11 -20.33 10.14
CA LYS A 170 -1.58 -20.89 8.89
C LYS A 170 -0.29 -20.14 8.51
N PRO A 171 0.81 -20.84 8.14
CA PRO A 171 2.09 -20.21 7.83
C PRO A 171 2.00 -19.10 6.78
N VAL A 172 1.06 -19.24 5.86
CA VAL A 172 0.82 -18.25 4.80
C VAL A 172 0.28 -16.95 5.37
N ASP A 173 -0.63 -17.01 6.33
CA ASP A 173 -1.27 -15.84 6.93
C ASP A 173 -0.30 -15.13 7.88
N ALA A 174 0.51 -15.90 8.63
CA ALA A 174 1.56 -15.38 9.48
C ALA A 174 2.63 -14.60 8.68
N VAL A 175 3.12 -15.18 7.58
CA VAL A 175 4.05 -14.47 6.67
C VAL A 175 3.39 -13.23 6.07
N ALA A 176 2.12 -13.32 5.66
CA ALA A 176 1.40 -12.18 5.10
C ALA A 176 1.24 -11.05 6.13
N ALA A 177 0.94 -11.35 7.38
CA ALA A 177 0.88 -10.38 8.46
C ALA A 177 2.25 -9.73 8.73
N ALA A 178 3.32 -10.53 8.81
CA ALA A 178 4.67 -10.05 9.01
C ALA A 178 5.13 -9.10 7.87
N VAL A 179 4.83 -9.45 6.62
CA VAL A 179 5.14 -8.60 5.44
C VAL A 179 4.34 -7.30 5.51
N ARG A 180 3.05 -7.31 5.87
CA ARG A 180 2.26 -6.07 6.01
C ARG A 180 2.85 -5.15 7.07
N ARG A 181 3.24 -5.68 8.25
CA ARG A 181 3.91 -4.89 9.30
C ARG A 181 5.25 -4.32 8.82
N ALA A 182 6.06 -5.12 8.14
CA ALA A 182 7.34 -4.67 7.59
C ALA A 182 7.15 -3.54 6.56
N VAL A 183 6.18 -3.66 5.66
CA VAL A 183 5.84 -2.62 4.69
C VAL A 183 5.34 -1.34 5.38
N ALA A 184 4.51 -1.47 6.42
CA ALA A 184 4.07 -0.33 7.20
C ALA A 184 5.26 0.41 7.84
N ARG A 185 6.21 -0.32 8.46
CA ARG A 185 7.46 0.27 9.00
C ARG A 185 8.31 0.93 7.92
N MET A 186 8.38 0.35 6.73
CA MET A 186 9.14 0.91 5.62
C MET A 186 8.62 2.29 5.18
N TRP A 187 7.30 2.48 5.11
CA TRP A 187 6.70 3.72 4.65
C TRP A 187 6.50 4.78 5.74
N LEU A 188 6.43 4.35 7.00
CA LEU A 188 6.17 5.23 8.14
C LEU A 188 7.38 6.13 8.42
N TRP A 189 7.13 7.41 8.71
CA TRP A 189 8.13 8.30 9.29
C TRP A 189 8.24 8.01 10.80
N ASP A 190 9.45 7.93 11.29
CA ASP A 190 9.77 7.61 12.69
C ASP A 190 10.46 8.78 13.43
N ALA A 191 10.40 9.97 12.85
CA ALA A 191 11.09 11.16 13.38
C ALA A 191 12.61 10.92 13.59
N ARG A 192 13.24 10.14 12.68
CA ARG A 192 14.64 9.70 12.78
C ARG A 192 14.91 8.89 14.06
N GLY A 193 13.98 8.04 14.44
CA GLY A 193 14.05 7.21 15.63
C GLY A 193 13.65 7.92 16.93
N ALA A 194 13.20 9.18 16.87
CA ALA A 194 12.79 9.94 18.06
C ALA A 194 11.30 9.75 18.41
N ALA A 195 10.49 9.17 17.52
CA ALA A 195 9.09 8.89 17.82
C ALA A 195 8.98 7.80 18.89
N PRO A 196 8.05 7.92 19.86
CA PRO A 196 7.82 6.89 20.86
C PRO A 196 7.46 5.56 20.21
N ALA A 197 8.08 4.47 20.67
CA ALA A 197 7.85 3.13 20.13
C ALA A 197 6.37 2.75 20.13
N ARG A 198 5.62 3.15 21.16
CA ARG A 198 4.18 2.91 21.24
C ARG A 198 3.40 3.54 20.10
N VAL A 199 3.77 4.75 19.67
CA VAL A 199 3.10 5.45 18.56
C VAL A 199 3.40 4.74 17.26
N THR A 200 4.68 4.45 17.00
CA THR A 200 5.12 3.79 15.77
C THR A 200 4.54 2.38 15.65
N GLU A 201 4.58 1.58 16.72
CA GLU A 201 4.00 0.23 16.72
C GLU A 201 2.48 0.27 16.56
N SER A 202 1.78 1.17 17.23
CA SER A 202 0.32 1.31 17.05
C SER A 202 -0.05 1.70 15.62
N MET A 203 0.72 2.58 14.98
CA MET A 203 0.52 2.92 13.57
C MET A 203 0.84 1.75 12.64
N VAL A 204 1.89 0.99 12.92
CA VAL A 204 2.25 -0.22 12.17
C VAL A 204 1.14 -1.25 12.23
N GLU A 205 0.63 -1.56 13.41
CA GLU A 205 -0.46 -2.54 13.57
C GLU A 205 -1.76 -2.05 12.92
N TYR A 206 -2.08 -0.76 13.03
CA TYR A 206 -3.23 -0.17 12.34
C TYR A 206 -3.12 -0.31 10.82
N LEU A 207 -1.97 0.03 10.24
CA LEU A 207 -1.73 -0.02 8.79
C LEU A 207 -1.61 -1.47 8.27
N ALA A 208 -1.12 -2.39 9.10
CA ALA A 208 -0.97 -3.80 8.75
C ALA A 208 -2.27 -4.60 8.84
N SER A 209 -3.28 -4.10 9.58
CA SER A 209 -4.56 -4.78 9.71
C SER A 209 -5.28 -4.84 8.36
N ALA A 210 -5.64 -6.04 7.91
CA ALA A 210 -6.34 -6.25 6.65
C ALA A 210 -7.84 -5.99 6.77
N SER A 211 -8.37 -6.10 8.00
CA SER A 211 -9.80 -5.94 8.27
C SER A 211 -10.07 -5.30 9.64
N ALA A 212 -11.32 -4.89 9.83
CA ALA A 212 -11.76 -4.40 11.13
C ALA A 212 -11.71 -5.49 12.22
N ALA A 213 -11.94 -6.74 11.84
CA ALA A 213 -11.89 -7.88 12.75
C ALA A 213 -10.47 -8.18 13.22
N ASP A 214 -9.46 -8.07 12.32
CA ASP A 214 -8.05 -8.23 12.69
C ASP A 214 -7.64 -7.21 13.77
N LEU A 215 -8.15 -5.98 13.63
CA LEU A 215 -7.88 -4.91 14.58
C LEU A 215 -8.52 -5.15 15.95
N GLU A 216 -9.68 -5.80 15.99
CA GLU A 216 -10.38 -6.16 17.23
C GLU A 216 -9.77 -7.37 17.93
N ALA A 217 -9.10 -8.24 17.16
CA ALA A 217 -8.38 -9.39 17.69
C ALA A 217 -7.05 -9.01 18.37
N LEU A 218 -6.53 -7.80 18.11
CA LEU A 218 -5.30 -7.36 18.77
C LEU A 218 -5.51 -7.24 20.28
N PRO A 219 -4.54 -7.71 21.10
CA PRO A 219 -4.61 -7.57 22.55
C PRO A 219 -4.76 -6.10 22.94
N SER A 220 -5.66 -5.82 23.87
CA SER A 220 -5.77 -4.49 24.45
C SER A 220 -4.52 -4.26 25.30
N SER A 221 -3.59 -3.44 24.83
CA SER A 221 -2.41 -3.05 25.60
C SER A 221 -2.86 -2.10 26.71
N GLU A 222 -3.46 -2.64 27.77
CA GLU A 222 -3.97 -1.89 28.92
C GLU A 222 -2.88 -1.49 29.93
N GLU A 223 -1.65 -1.81 29.70
CA GLU A 223 -0.55 -1.31 30.55
C GLU A 223 -0.26 0.17 30.24
N ALA A 224 -1.07 0.97 30.87
CA ALA A 224 -1.00 2.42 30.86
C ALA A 224 0.04 2.90 31.85
N ASP A 225 1.31 2.68 31.58
CA ASP A 225 2.37 3.43 32.25
C ASP A 225 2.73 4.63 31.40
N GLY A 226 2.49 5.84 31.93
CA GLY A 226 2.90 7.08 31.27
C GLY A 226 1.95 8.26 31.42
N THR A 227 2.52 9.37 31.79
CA THR A 227 1.88 10.69 31.98
C THR A 227 1.75 11.49 30.68
N SER A 228 2.08 10.91 29.51
CA SER A 228 2.14 11.61 28.23
C SER A 228 0.84 11.53 27.40
N ASN A 229 0.64 12.47 26.49
CA ASN A 229 -0.48 12.52 25.52
C ASN A 229 -0.60 11.24 24.66
N THR A 230 0.39 10.36 24.72
CA THR A 230 0.48 9.13 23.92
C THR A 230 -0.15 7.90 24.61
N ARG A 231 -0.65 8.02 25.87
CA ARG A 231 -1.22 6.88 26.63
C ARG A 231 -2.32 6.12 25.90
N CYS A 232 -3.18 6.86 25.20
CA CYS A 232 -4.32 6.25 24.48
C CYS A 232 -3.96 5.71 23.11
N ILE A 233 -2.76 6.01 22.59
CA ILE A 233 -2.44 5.62 21.22
C ILE A 233 -2.33 4.11 21.17
N SER A 234 -3.34 3.53 20.54
CA SER A 234 -3.47 2.12 20.22
C SER A 234 -4.04 1.98 18.81
N PRO A 235 -3.90 0.85 18.14
CA PRO A 235 -4.46 0.65 16.80
C PRO A 235 -5.96 0.89 16.75
N ARG A 236 -6.69 0.50 17.80
CA ARG A 236 -8.14 0.73 17.93
C ARG A 236 -8.48 2.21 18.09
N PHE A 237 -7.69 2.94 18.87
CA PHE A 237 -7.87 4.38 19.03
C PHE A 237 -7.55 5.14 17.73
N LEU A 238 -6.50 4.75 17.00
CA LEU A 238 -6.21 5.30 15.67
C LEU A 238 -7.39 5.10 14.71
N LYS A 239 -8.00 3.92 14.70
CA LYS A 239 -9.22 3.65 13.93
C LYS A 239 -10.39 4.55 14.35
N HIS A 240 -10.56 4.77 15.66
CA HIS A 240 -11.59 5.67 16.16
C HIS A 240 -11.36 7.11 15.68
N LEU A 241 -10.12 7.59 15.74
CA LEU A 241 -9.77 8.94 15.28
C LEU A 241 -9.92 9.10 13.76
N GLU A 242 -9.54 8.10 12.99
CA GLU A 242 -9.70 8.08 11.53
C GLU A 242 -11.16 8.15 11.11
N ARG A 243 -12.07 7.47 11.86
CA ARG A 243 -13.53 7.56 11.63
C ARG A 243 -14.10 8.94 11.95
N ARG A 244 -13.53 9.65 12.93
CA ARG A 244 -13.98 11.01 13.32
C ARG A 244 -13.46 12.09 12.38
N GLY A 245 -12.28 11.88 11.80
CA GLY A 245 -11.65 12.82 10.90
C GLY A 245 -10.72 12.12 9.93
N ALA A 246 -11.22 11.80 8.76
CA ALA A 246 -10.46 11.10 7.72
C ALA A 246 -9.09 11.74 7.49
N GLY A 247 -8.06 10.90 7.30
CA GLY A 247 -6.69 11.32 7.08
C GLY A 247 -5.93 11.70 8.36
N PHE A 248 -6.44 11.36 9.55
CA PHE A 248 -5.71 11.57 10.81
C PHE A 248 -4.35 10.89 10.80
N VAL A 249 -4.29 9.61 10.41
CA VAL A 249 -3.06 8.82 10.38
C VAL A 249 -2.05 9.42 9.39
N ALA A 250 -2.51 9.91 8.24
CA ALA A 250 -1.67 10.60 7.27
C ALA A 250 -1.09 11.91 7.82
N ARG A 251 -1.90 12.72 8.50
CA ARG A 251 -1.44 13.96 9.14
C ARG A 251 -0.44 13.68 10.26
N LEU A 252 -0.69 12.66 11.08
CA LEU A 252 0.24 12.25 12.14
C LEU A 252 1.57 11.78 11.55
N ASN A 253 1.54 10.94 10.51
CA ASN A 253 2.74 10.51 9.80
C ASN A 253 3.53 11.71 9.24
N ARG A 254 2.84 12.69 8.64
CA ARG A 254 3.46 13.93 8.15
C ARG A 254 4.13 14.72 9.28
N ALA A 255 3.48 14.83 10.44
CA ALA A 255 4.03 15.53 11.60
C ALA A 255 5.29 14.85 12.16
N MET A 256 5.40 13.52 12.01
CA MET A 256 6.56 12.73 12.42
C MET A 256 7.72 12.74 11.40
N ARG A 257 7.61 13.43 10.29
CA ARG A 257 8.64 13.38 9.24
C ARG A 257 10.02 13.82 9.72
N ASP A 258 10.09 14.97 10.37
CA ASP A 258 11.38 15.60 10.67
C ASP A 258 11.78 15.41 12.14
N ARG A 259 10.83 15.48 13.03
CA ARG A 259 11.05 15.34 14.49
C ARG A 259 9.75 14.93 15.19
N TRP A 260 9.88 14.31 16.33
CA TRP A 260 8.77 14.06 17.23
C TRP A 260 8.53 15.27 18.14
N SER A 261 7.27 15.55 18.41
CA SER A 261 6.84 16.42 19.53
C SER A 261 5.53 15.87 20.10
N ASP A 262 5.30 16.04 21.38
CA ASP A 262 4.04 15.62 22.02
C ASP A 262 2.82 16.35 21.45
N ALA A 263 3.03 17.54 20.88
CA ALA A 263 2.01 18.30 20.18
C ALA A 263 1.68 17.73 18.77
N ALA A 264 2.44 16.76 18.25
CA ALA A 264 2.20 16.19 16.92
C ALA A 264 0.82 15.52 16.83
N VAL A 265 0.37 14.88 17.91
CA VAL A 265 -0.94 14.24 17.99
C VAL A 265 -2.05 15.30 17.98
N ASP A 266 -1.89 16.35 18.76
CA ASP A 266 -2.83 17.48 18.83
C ASP A 266 -2.93 18.18 17.46
N ALA A 267 -1.79 18.42 16.82
CA ALA A 267 -1.71 19.03 15.49
C ALA A 267 -2.36 18.16 14.42
N ALA A 268 -2.16 16.84 14.45
CA ALA A 268 -2.79 15.91 13.53
C ALA A 268 -4.30 15.82 13.72
N LEU A 269 -4.77 15.95 14.97
CA LEU A 269 -6.18 15.93 15.34
C LEU A 269 -6.88 17.27 15.07
N GLY A 270 -6.13 18.37 15.10
CA GLY A 270 -6.68 19.74 15.04
C GLY A 270 -7.35 20.19 16.35
N ALA A 271 -7.14 19.43 17.44
CA ALA A 271 -7.69 19.69 18.77
C ALA A 271 -6.82 19.00 19.84
N PRO A 272 -6.92 19.40 21.12
CA PRO A 272 -6.22 18.70 22.20
C PRO A 272 -6.62 17.22 22.27
N ALA A 273 -5.64 16.33 22.23
CA ALA A 273 -5.88 14.87 22.22
C ALA A 273 -6.34 14.34 23.60
N ARG A 274 -5.95 14.98 24.69
CA ARG A 274 -6.28 14.52 26.06
C ARG A 274 -7.78 14.33 26.31
N PRO A 275 -8.68 15.29 26.01
CA PRO A 275 -10.11 15.10 26.26
C PRO A 275 -10.71 14.01 25.35
N VAL A 276 -10.22 13.89 24.12
CA VAL A 276 -10.67 12.84 23.18
C VAL A 276 -10.24 11.46 23.67
N CYS A 277 -9.04 11.35 24.18
CA CYS A 277 -8.49 10.16 24.82
C CYS A 277 -9.32 9.75 26.05
N ALA A 278 -9.59 10.69 26.97
CA ALA A 278 -10.39 10.41 28.15
C ALA A 278 -11.82 9.94 27.79
N ALA A 279 -12.45 10.59 26.82
CA ALA A 279 -13.77 10.21 26.35
C ALA A 279 -13.77 8.82 25.72
N TYR A 280 -12.75 8.46 24.92
CA TYR A 280 -12.61 7.15 24.32
C TYR A 280 -12.44 6.05 25.37
N LEU A 281 -11.58 6.27 26.38
CA LEU A 281 -11.37 5.31 27.47
C LEU A 281 -12.65 5.14 28.32
N ALA A 282 -13.35 6.22 28.62
CA ALA A 282 -14.62 6.14 29.35
C ALA A 282 -15.68 5.33 28.58
N ALA A 283 -15.75 5.49 27.25
CA ALA A 283 -16.67 4.74 26.40
C ALA A 283 -16.29 3.24 26.27
N SER A 284 -14.99 2.91 26.31
CA SER A 284 -14.52 1.52 26.22
C SER A 284 -14.70 0.73 27.51
N VAL A 285 -14.82 1.38 28.66
CA VAL A 285 -15.06 0.75 29.97
C VAL A 285 -16.55 0.46 30.22
N GLN A 286 -17.47 1.16 29.53
CA GLN A 286 -18.89 0.86 29.66
C GLN A 286 -19.25 -0.46 28.97
N PRO A 287 -19.76 -1.48 29.72
CA PRO A 287 -20.29 -2.67 29.07
C PRO A 287 -21.47 -2.27 28.17
N PRO A 288 -21.71 -2.98 27.04
CA PRO A 288 -22.85 -2.70 26.19
C PRO A 288 -24.13 -2.77 27.07
N VAL A 289 -24.84 -1.64 27.13
CA VAL A 289 -26.15 -1.61 27.75
C VAL A 289 -27.03 -2.50 26.88
N VAL A 290 -27.20 -3.75 27.32
CA VAL A 290 -28.18 -4.66 26.75
C VAL A 290 -29.53 -4.00 27.00
N GLY A 291 -30.14 -3.49 25.92
CA GLY A 291 -31.41 -2.80 26.00
C GLY A 291 -32.40 -3.65 26.75
N ALA A 292 -32.80 -3.17 27.93
CA ALA A 292 -33.91 -3.69 28.63
C ALA A 292 -35.15 -3.47 27.76
N THR A 293 -35.52 -4.49 27.00
CA THR A 293 -36.86 -4.57 26.40
C THR A 293 -37.85 -4.57 27.54
N SER A 294 -38.44 -3.42 27.79
CA SER A 294 -39.63 -3.27 28.63
C SER A 294 -40.74 -4.13 28.03
N VAL A 295 -40.91 -5.31 28.59
CA VAL A 295 -42.13 -6.10 28.38
C VAL A 295 -43.23 -5.36 29.11
N ALA A 296 -44.03 -4.61 28.36
CA ALA A 296 -45.28 -4.08 28.84
C ALA A 296 -46.23 -5.25 29.00
N ASP A 297 -46.44 -5.67 30.26
CA ASP A 297 -47.41 -6.66 30.69
C ASP A 297 -48.81 -6.03 30.56
N GLY A 298 -49.47 -6.35 29.45
CA GLY A 298 -50.85 -5.97 29.18
C GLY A 298 -51.83 -6.97 29.76
N SER A 299 -52.04 -6.99 31.08
CA SER A 299 -53.13 -7.71 31.73
C SER A 299 -54.46 -7.01 31.40
N THR A 300 -55.18 -7.56 30.43
CA THR A 300 -56.59 -7.22 30.23
C THR A 300 -57.44 -8.25 30.96
N VAL A 301 -57.96 -7.87 32.11
CA VAL A 301 -59.02 -8.57 32.80
C VAL A 301 -60.33 -8.23 32.10
N ALA A 302 -61.02 -9.23 31.51
CA ALA A 302 -62.44 -9.15 31.10
C ALA A 302 -63.25 -9.88 32.10
N ALA A 303 -64.10 -9.14 32.79
CA ALA A 303 -65.25 -9.66 33.57
C ALA A 303 -66.50 -9.82 32.67
N VAL A 304 -67.19 -10.89 32.77
CA VAL A 304 -68.59 -11.30 32.95
C VAL A 304 -68.74 -12.69 32.39
#